data_1f147f7c69c602120581dae247714758
#
_entry.id   1f147f7c69c602120581dae247714758
#
_cell.length_a   1.000
_cell.length_b   1.000
_cell.length_c   1.000
_cell.angle_alpha   90.00
_cell.angle_beta   90.00
_cell.angle_gamma   90.00
#
_symmetry.space_group_name_H-M   'P 1'
#
loop_
_entity.id
_entity.type
_entity.pdbx_description
1 polymer ?
#
loop_
_entity_poly.entity_id
_entity_poly.type
_entity_poly.pdbx_seq_one_letter_code
_entity_poly.pdbx_strand_id
1 'polypeptide(L)'
;QTPVVDVVTCHHVVYNVSEIEPFLLELDAHATKRVVIEMPQQHPLASRRNAWKQFWNIERPVDPTPEDLMAVLREIGIDANLQLWQGSAPRTLPMDDEVRFLRIRLCLDSSKDAEVRAFIESEPAPTHRELATIWWDK
;
A
#
# COMPACT_ATOMS: atom_id res chain seq x y z
N GLN A 1 12.42 -11.80 22.15
CA GLN A 1 13.41 -11.95 21.07
C GLN A 1 12.72 -12.64 19.90
N THR A 2 12.75 -12.05 18.71
CA THR A 2 12.15 -12.64 17.51
C THR A 2 12.99 -13.85 17.08
N PRO A 3 12.38 -15.01 16.76
CA PRO A 3 13.15 -16.19 16.35
C PRO A 3 13.75 -16.01 14.95
N VAL A 4 14.84 -16.69 14.67
CA VAL A 4 15.37 -16.89 13.32
C VAL A 4 14.62 -18.06 12.69
N VAL A 5 14.14 -17.90 11.45
CA VAL A 5 13.27 -18.85 10.74
C VAL A 5 13.72 -19.03 9.30
N ASP A 6 13.22 -20.04 8.61
CA ASP A 6 13.58 -20.30 7.21
C ASP A 6 13.11 -19.17 6.28
N VAL A 7 11.89 -18.73 6.45
CA VAL A 7 11.28 -17.69 5.60
C VAL A 7 10.65 -16.60 6.47
N VAL A 8 11.00 -15.35 6.18
CA VAL A 8 10.37 -14.18 6.78
C VAL A 8 9.42 -13.55 5.74
N THR A 9 8.21 -13.24 6.13
CA THR A 9 7.24 -12.57 5.28
C THR A 9 6.79 -11.24 5.88
N CYS A 10 6.64 -10.23 5.03
CA CYS A 10 6.19 -8.89 5.42
C CYS A 10 5.11 -8.41 4.44
N HIS A 11 3.87 -8.31 4.91
CA HIS A 11 2.74 -7.96 4.06
C HIS A 11 2.16 -6.60 4.44
N HIS A 12 2.10 -5.68 3.49
CA HIS A 12 1.47 -4.36 3.64
C HIS A 12 1.99 -3.50 4.80
N VAL A 13 3.30 -3.55 5.09
CA VAL A 13 3.93 -2.82 6.20
C VAL A 13 4.98 -1.82 5.73
N VAL A 14 5.85 -2.20 4.80
CA VAL A 14 7.08 -1.47 4.44
C VAL A 14 6.87 0.01 4.10
N TYR A 15 5.76 0.35 3.47
CA TYR A 15 5.41 1.72 3.09
C TYR A 15 5.00 2.63 4.28
N ASN A 16 4.93 2.07 5.50
CA ASN A 16 4.65 2.82 6.73
C ASN A 16 5.88 2.92 7.65
N VAL A 17 7.02 2.40 7.23
CA VAL A 17 8.23 2.35 8.06
C VAL A 17 9.12 3.55 7.74
N SER A 18 9.37 4.41 8.73
CA SER A 18 10.24 5.59 8.57
C SER A 18 11.72 5.21 8.46
N GLU A 19 12.16 4.25 9.27
CA GLU A 19 13.53 3.76 9.30
C GLU A 19 13.62 2.47 8.46
N ILE A 20 13.49 2.61 7.14
CA ILE A 20 13.33 1.46 6.24
C ILE A 20 14.58 0.58 6.17
N GLU A 21 15.77 1.16 6.14
CA GLU A 21 17.03 0.40 6.06
C GLU A 21 17.21 -0.56 7.24
N PRO A 22 17.21 -0.11 8.53
CA PRO A 22 17.32 -1.04 9.66
C PRO A 22 16.17 -2.06 9.71
N PHE A 23 14.97 -1.70 9.27
CA PHE A 23 13.85 -2.63 9.20
C PHE A 23 14.12 -3.77 8.20
N LEU A 24 14.61 -3.46 7.00
CA LEU A 24 14.95 -4.46 5.98
C LEU A 24 16.11 -5.37 6.43
N LEU A 25 17.13 -4.80 7.08
CA LEU A 25 18.25 -5.56 7.64
C LEU A 25 17.80 -6.51 8.76
N GLU A 26 16.81 -6.11 9.57
CA GLU A 26 16.22 -7.00 10.59
C GLU A 26 15.41 -8.13 9.94
N LEU A 27 14.63 -7.88 8.89
CA LEU A 27 13.95 -8.95 8.15
C LEU A 27 14.98 -9.95 7.59
N ASP A 28 16.07 -9.43 7.01
CA ASP A 28 17.14 -10.23 6.45
C ASP A 28 17.85 -11.07 7.53
N ALA A 29 18.18 -10.49 8.68
CA ALA A 29 18.86 -11.16 9.78
C ALA A 29 18.03 -12.31 10.40
N HIS A 30 16.70 -12.23 10.32
CA HIS A 30 15.80 -13.25 10.86
C HIS A 30 15.43 -14.36 9.88
N ALA A 31 15.82 -14.26 8.59
CA ALA A 31 15.63 -15.30 7.59
C ALA A 31 16.90 -16.12 7.38
N THR A 32 16.77 -17.45 7.27
CA THR A 32 17.89 -18.33 6.89
C THR A 32 17.87 -18.74 5.42
N LYS A 33 16.72 -18.58 4.74
CA LYS A 33 16.57 -18.97 3.31
C LYS A 33 16.00 -17.86 2.45
N ARG A 34 14.92 -17.19 2.88
CA ARG A 34 14.24 -16.22 2.01
C ARG A 34 13.50 -15.16 2.82
N VAL A 35 13.50 -13.94 2.30
CA VAL A 35 12.56 -12.89 2.71
C VAL A 35 11.59 -12.63 1.57
N VAL A 36 10.30 -12.45 1.89
CA VAL A 36 9.23 -12.11 0.94
C VAL A 36 8.45 -10.92 1.44
N ILE A 37 8.37 -9.88 0.62
CA ILE A 37 7.59 -8.67 0.92
C ILE A 37 6.46 -8.57 -0.08
N GLU A 38 5.23 -8.32 0.38
CA GLU A 38 4.10 -7.95 -0.47
C GLU A 38 3.67 -6.52 -0.15
N MET A 39 3.49 -5.72 -1.18
CA MET A 39 3.02 -4.34 -1.06
C MET A 39 2.17 -3.94 -2.28
N PRO A 40 1.30 -2.92 -2.17
CA PRO A 40 0.66 -2.35 -3.35
C PRO A 40 1.66 -1.58 -4.20
N GLN A 41 1.39 -1.46 -5.51
CA GLN A 41 2.25 -0.73 -6.44
C GLN A 41 2.25 0.79 -6.20
N GLN A 42 1.25 1.29 -5.52
CA GLN A 42 1.18 2.68 -5.04
C GLN A 42 0.81 2.68 -3.56
N HIS A 43 1.23 3.70 -2.84
CA HIS A 43 0.85 3.83 -1.43
C HIS A 43 -0.68 3.71 -1.26
N PRO A 44 -1.21 2.96 -0.29
CA PRO A 44 -2.66 2.73 -0.14
C PRO A 44 -3.51 3.99 -0.09
N LEU A 45 -2.95 5.11 0.42
CA LEU A 45 -3.63 6.39 0.45
C LEU A 45 -3.74 7.06 -0.93
N ALA A 46 -2.95 6.61 -1.93
CA ALA A 46 -3.05 7.12 -3.30
C ALA A 46 -4.38 6.74 -3.97
N SER A 47 -4.99 5.61 -3.58
CA SER A 47 -6.31 5.20 -4.09
C SER A 47 -7.44 6.22 -3.83
N ARG A 48 -7.23 7.17 -2.94
CA ARG A 48 -8.18 8.24 -2.60
C ARG A 48 -7.71 9.64 -3.01
N ARG A 49 -6.63 9.73 -3.83
CA ARG A 49 -6.05 11.02 -4.24
C ARG A 49 -7.05 11.93 -4.95
N ASN A 50 -7.91 11.37 -5.82
CA ASN A 50 -8.93 12.13 -6.54
C ASN A 50 -9.94 12.77 -5.57
N ALA A 51 -10.37 12.04 -4.53
CA ALA A 51 -11.24 12.55 -3.50
C ALA A 51 -10.58 13.70 -2.71
N TRP A 52 -9.31 13.54 -2.30
CA TRP A 52 -8.58 14.60 -1.62
C TRP A 52 -8.39 15.84 -2.52
N LYS A 53 -8.16 15.62 -3.82
CA LYS A 53 -8.08 16.71 -4.79
C LYS A 53 -9.42 17.44 -4.92
N GLN A 54 -10.53 16.71 -5.03
CA GLN A 54 -11.85 17.30 -5.23
C GLN A 54 -12.34 18.07 -4.00
N PHE A 55 -12.25 17.47 -2.81
CA PHE A 55 -12.84 18.04 -1.59
C PHE A 55 -11.94 19.05 -0.88
N TRP A 56 -10.62 18.95 -1.04
CA TRP A 56 -9.66 19.76 -0.29
C TRP A 56 -8.62 20.46 -1.16
N ASN A 57 -8.62 20.22 -2.47
CA ASN A 57 -7.57 20.65 -3.40
C ASN A 57 -6.15 20.25 -2.94
N ILE A 58 -6.03 19.09 -2.32
CA ILE A 58 -4.75 18.52 -1.85
C ILE A 58 -4.30 17.43 -2.81
N GLU A 59 -3.07 17.59 -3.33
CA GLU A 59 -2.38 16.52 -4.06
C GLU A 59 -1.76 15.55 -3.06
N ARG A 60 -2.04 14.25 -3.23
CA ARG A 60 -1.42 13.20 -2.42
C ARG A 60 -0.39 12.46 -3.24
N PRO A 61 0.80 12.19 -2.67
CA PRO A 61 1.84 11.41 -3.35
C PRO A 61 1.39 9.98 -3.59
N VAL A 62 2.00 9.32 -4.55
CA VAL A 62 1.82 7.89 -4.83
C VAL A 62 2.87 7.03 -4.14
N ASP A 63 3.96 7.66 -3.71
CA ASP A 63 5.12 7.02 -3.08
C ASP A 63 4.84 6.62 -1.61
N PRO A 64 5.64 5.70 -1.07
CA PRO A 64 6.69 4.94 -1.75
C PRO A 64 6.12 3.83 -2.64
N THR A 65 6.83 3.56 -3.75
CA THR A 65 6.53 2.51 -4.74
C THR A 65 7.41 1.26 -4.52
N PRO A 66 7.11 0.12 -5.18
CA PRO A 66 8.02 -1.04 -5.19
C PRO A 66 9.40 -0.70 -5.76
N GLU A 67 9.48 0.17 -6.75
CA GLU A 67 10.74 0.60 -7.36
C GLU A 67 11.60 1.39 -6.38
N ASP A 68 10.99 2.22 -5.53
CA ASP A 68 11.69 2.93 -4.45
C ASP A 68 12.28 1.92 -3.45
N LEU A 69 11.51 0.90 -3.07
CA LEU A 69 11.99 -0.16 -2.18
C LEU A 69 13.13 -0.96 -2.82
N MET A 70 13.04 -1.28 -4.12
CA MET A 70 14.12 -1.95 -4.86
C MET A 70 15.39 -1.10 -4.91
N ALA A 71 15.27 0.22 -5.00
CA ALA A 71 16.43 1.13 -4.93
C ALA A 71 17.11 1.06 -3.57
N VAL A 72 16.35 1.12 -2.47
CA VAL A 72 16.88 0.99 -1.10
C VAL A 72 17.55 -0.37 -0.89
N LEU A 73 16.91 -1.47 -1.30
CA LEU A 73 17.49 -2.83 -1.19
C LEU A 73 18.85 -2.92 -1.89
N ARG A 74 18.95 -2.33 -3.10
CA ARG A 74 20.22 -2.27 -3.84
C ARG A 74 21.29 -1.44 -3.12
N GLU A 75 20.91 -0.31 -2.53
CA GLU A 75 21.83 0.57 -1.77
C GLU A 75 22.41 -0.15 -0.55
N ILE A 76 21.62 -0.96 0.14
CA ILE A 76 22.08 -1.76 1.29
C ILE A 76 22.71 -3.12 0.91
N GLY A 77 22.92 -3.37 -0.40
CA GLY A 77 23.62 -4.55 -0.91
C GLY A 77 22.77 -5.82 -1.01
N ILE A 78 21.44 -5.71 -0.97
CA ILE A 78 20.53 -6.84 -1.13
C ILE A 78 20.08 -6.94 -2.60
N ASP A 79 20.41 -8.06 -3.28
CA ASP A 79 19.98 -8.36 -4.64
C ASP A 79 18.60 -9.04 -4.60
N ALA A 80 17.56 -8.24 -4.78
CA ALA A 80 16.19 -8.69 -4.71
C ALA A 80 15.53 -8.81 -6.09
N ASN A 81 14.49 -9.64 -6.17
CA ASN A 81 13.62 -9.80 -7.32
C ASN A 81 12.33 -9.03 -7.11
N LEU A 82 11.71 -8.52 -8.17
CA LEU A 82 10.42 -7.84 -8.17
C LEU A 82 9.48 -8.51 -9.17
N GLN A 83 8.26 -8.80 -8.73
CA GLN A 83 7.17 -9.22 -9.58
C GLN A 83 5.94 -8.34 -9.34
N LEU A 84 5.47 -7.65 -10.39
CA LEU A 84 4.20 -6.95 -10.39
C LEU A 84 3.08 -7.90 -10.80
N TRP A 85 1.93 -7.81 -10.14
CA TRP A 85 0.80 -8.68 -10.44
C TRP A 85 -0.53 -8.03 -10.04
N GLN A 86 -1.64 -8.62 -10.53
CA GLN A 86 -2.98 -8.15 -10.25
C GLN A 86 -3.68 -9.09 -9.30
N GLY A 87 -4.05 -8.59 -8.13
CA GLY A 87 -4.86 -9.31 -7.16
C GLY A 87 -6.35 -9.16 -7.43
N SER A 88 -7.17 -9.92 -6.70
CA SER A 88 -8.63 -9.81 -6.79
C SER A 88 -9.11 -8.38 -6.55
N ALA A 89 -10.27 -8.05 -7.12
CA ALA A 89 -10.93 -6.78 -6.86
C ALA A 89 -11.09 -6.52 -5.34
N PRO A 90 -10.97 -5.26 -4.90
CA PRO A 90 -11.32 -4.91 -3.53
C PRO A 90 -12.75 -5.33 -3.20
N ARG A 91 -12.99 -5.68 -1.94
CA ARG A 91 -14.36 -5.94 -1.48
C ARG A 91 -15.19 -4.65 -1.59
N THR A 92 -16.32 -4.73 -2.24
CA THR A 92 -17.30 -3.63 -2.30
C THR A 92 -18.10 -3.60 -1.01
N LEU A 93 -18.38 -2.39 -0.52
CA LEU A 93 -19.30 -2.15 0.58
C LEU A 93 -20.66 -1.71 0.02
N PRO A 94 -21.75 -1.84 0.79
CA PRO A 94 -22.99 -1.13 0.48
C PRO A 94 -22.71 0.38 0.33
N MET A 95 -23.41 1.05 -0.60
CA MET A 95 -23.14 2.45 -0.94
C MET A 95 -23.14 3.38 0.29
N ASP A 96 -24.08 3.20 1.20
CA ASP A 96 -24.15 4.04 2.41
C ASP A 96 -22.93 3.87 3.33
N ASP A 97 -22.41 2.64 3.42
CA ASP A 97 -21.19 2.35 4.17
C ASP A 97 -19.95 2.93 3.46
N GLU A 98 -19.90 2.88 2.12
CA GLU A 98 -18.83 3.52 1.35
C GLU A 98 -18.83 5.04 1.51
N VAL A 99 -19.98 5.68 1.43
CA VAL A 99 -20.15 7.12 1.67
C VAL A 99 -19.64 7.48 3.07
N ARG A 100 -20.13 6.77 4.09
CA ARG A 100 -19.71 6.99 5.47
C ARG A 100 -18.21 6.79 5.65
N PHE A 101 -17.65 5.73 5.09
CA PHE A 101 -16.24 5.40 5.18
C PHE A 101 -15.36 6.47 4.50
N LEU A 102 -15.70 6.87 3.27
CA LEU A 102 -14.95 7.88 2.54
C LEU A 102 -15.06 9.26 3.22
N ARG A 103 -16.25 9.64 3.66
CA ARG A 103 -16.49 10.90 4.37
C ARG A 103 -15.62 11.03 5.63
N ILE A 104 -15.57 9.98 6.45
CA ILE A 104 -14.73 9.96 7.67
C ILE A 104 -13.25 10.10 7.30
N ARG A 105 -12.79 9.39 6.27
CA ARG A 105 -11.40 9.47 5.81
C ARG A 105 -11.02 10.82 5.21
N LEU A 106 -11.98 11.54 4.68
CA LEU A 106 -11.78 12.90 4.17
C LEU A 106 -11.98 13.98 5.26
N CYS A 107 -12.26 13.61 6.51
CA CYS A 107 -12.55 14.53 7.61
C CYS A 107 -13.71 15.49 7.29
N LEU A 108 -14.73 15.02 6.60
CA LEU A 108 -15.92 15.79 6.24
C LEU A 108 -17.05 15.51 7.23
N ASP A 109 -17.96 16.47 7.40
CA ASP A 109 -19.19 16.28 8.16
C ASP A 109 -20.31 15.63 7.32
N SER A 110 -21.41 15.23 7.95
CA SER A 110 -22.49 14.50 7.30
C SER A 110 -23.29 15.34 6.28
N SER A 111 -23.18 16.65 6.29
CA SER A 111 -23.81 17.51 5.27
C SER A 111 -23.22 17.27 3.88
N LYS A 112 -22.04 16.65 3.80
CA LYS A 112 -21.33 16.31 2.57
C LYS A 112 -21.69 14.92 2.01
N ASP A 113 -22.55 14.14 2.67
CA ASP A 113 -22.86 12.77 2.24
C ASP A 113 -23.37 12.68 0.79
N ALA A 114 -24.20 13.64 0.35
CA ALA A 114 -24.70 13.67 -1.03
C ALA A 114 -23.57 13.94 -2.05
N GLU A 115 -22.65 14.85 -1.73
CA GLU A 115 -21.50 15.16 -2.60
C GLU A 115 -20.52 13.98 -2.66
N VAL A 116 -20.28 13.32 -1.52
CA VAL A 116 -19.43 12.12 -1.44
C VAL A 116 -20.04 10.97 -2.24
N ARG A 117 -21.36 10.77 -2.16
CA ARG A 117 -22.07 9.77 -2.97
C ARG A 117 -21.90 10.04 -4.47
N ALA A 118 -22.15 11.26 -4.91
CA ALA A 118 -22.00 11.64 -6.31
C ALA A 118 -20.56 11.43 -6.80
N PHE A 119 -19.57 11.71 -5.95
CA PHE A 119 -18.16 11.43 -6.25
C PHE A 119 -17.92 9.92 -6.45
N ILE A 120 -18.37 9.06 -5.51
CA ILE A 120 -18.20 7.61 -5.61
C ILE A 120 -18.86 7.07 -6.90
N GLU A 121 -20.06 7.53 -7.23
CA GLU A 121 -20.78 7.13 -8.43
C GLU A 121 -20.09 7.57 -9.73
N SER A 122 -19.31 8.64 -9.70
CA SER A 122 -18.54 9.12 -10.85
C SER A 122 -17.20 8.41 -11.06
N GLU A 123 -16.66 7.76 -10.04
CA GLU A 123 -15.39 7.06 -10.13
C GLU A 123 -15.58 5.61 -10.63
N PRO A 124 -14.72 5.13 -11.52
CA PRO A 124 -14.79 3.75 -11.97
C PRO A 124 -14.51 2.80 -10.81
N ALA A 125 -15.32 1.76 -10.66
CA ALA A 125 -15.06 0.73 -9.67
C ALA A 125 -13.75 -0.01 -10.00
N PRO A 126 -12.83 -0.20 -9.03
CA PRO A 126 -11.61 -0.93 -9.26
C PRO A 126 -11.91 -2.41 -9.54
N THR A 127 -11.40 -2.93 -10.65
CA THR A 127 -11.60 -4.32 -11.08
C THR A 127 -10.57 -5.28 -10.47
N HIS A 128 -9.45 -4.77 -9.99
CA HIS A 128 -8.35 -5.53 -9.37
C HIS A 128 -7.53 -4.62 -8.45
N ARG A 129 -6.63 -5.22 -7.70
CA ARG A 129 -5.60 -4.51 -6.93
C ARG A 129 -4.27 -4.66 -7.64
N GLU A 130 -3.55 -3.56 -7.82
CA GLU A 130 -2.18 -3.56 -8.32
C GLU A 130 -1.23 -3.85 -7.16
N LEU A 131 -0.57 -5.01 -7.21
CA LEU A 131 0.29 -5.53 -6.16
C LEU A 131 1.70 -5.83 -6.68
N ALA A 132 2.65 -5.86 -5.76
CA ALA A 132 4.03 -6.24 -6.00
C ALA A 132 4.48 -7.25 -4.96
N THR A 133 5.24 -8.25 -5.39
CA THR A 133 5.99 -9.15 -4.53
C THR A 133 7.47 -8.91 -4.76
N ILE A 134 8.22 -8.66 -3.69
CA ILE A 134 9.67 -8.48 -3.68
C ILE A 134 10.27 -9.58 -2.82
N TRP A 135 11.30 -10.25 -3.30
CA TRP A 135 11.94 -11.32 -2.53
C TRP A 135 13.42 -11.45 -2.84
N TRP A 136 14.15 -12.00 -1.88
CA TRP A 136 15.55 -12.39 -2.07
C TRP A 136 15.87 -13.65 -1.29
N ASP A 137 16.87 -14.37 -1.76
CA ASP A 137 17.40 -15.59 -1.12
C ASP A 137 18.66 -15.27 -0.32
N LYS A 138 18.90 -16.06 0.74
CA LYS A 138 20.08 -15.95 1.61
C LYS A 138 21.23 -16.80 1.08
#